data_a88e29347d0a599f80cc0cd8546f439c
#
_entry.id   a88e29347d0a599f80cc0cd8546f439c
#
_cell.length_a   1.000
_cell.length_b   1.000
_cell.length_c   1.000
_cell.angle_alpha   90.00
_cell.angle_beta   90.00
_cell.angle_gamma   90.00
#
_symmetry.space_group_name_H-M   'P 1'
#
loop_
_entity.id
_entity.type
_entity.pdbx_description
1 polymer ?
#
loop_
_entity_poly.entity_id
_entity_poly.type
_entity_poly.pdbx_seq_one_letter_code
_entity_poly.pdbx_strand_id
1 'polypeptide(L)'
;MVAAAHAAVKAHVARINDLNVYPVPDGDTGTNMLLTLESALEETRGEAYAGPEEASKAVSRAALMGARGNSGVILSQMIRGASEALADRSSLDAETFVAGLEGARERAYSSVREPVEGTMLTVMKDAAVAARKVVDGGEDDLTTVVEAARRAAHASVRRTPELLPVLREAGVVDAGGLGVAVVLDGIYSCVTGEDLGVPEGDENGVPDLDAIHAQEEAWGYCTEFLVDGFSGDAEEFGEHIYASGRSVFVVADDDVVKVHLHTQDPGEALTYAGRFGRLAGVKVDDMEAQVRSREREKPQRPPASLGVVAASRGKGNRALFEQMGAVVIEGGQGENPSASDLARAVQETGAPVVVLLPNNKNIVPTAEQVGELVGVRTRVVPTASIAAGLAVMVGYDAEGEPDGVVEEMLEICGSLRAAEVTVSVRDARIGDREVPEGAFIGFLAGELIAVEETLTEAALVLARKVVGEGADFLTLLKGEDLSEDELGAMLEEIHGLDEDLEVEVREGGQPLYPVQMVAE
;
A
#
# COMPACT_ATOMS: atom_id res chain seq x y z
N MET A 1 25.00 -9.47 21.44
CA MET A 1 23.59 -9.05 21.31
C MET A 1 23.36 -8.19 20.08
N VAL A 2 24.02 -7.02 19.90
CA VAL A 2 23.81 -6.16 18.71
C VAL A 2 24.02 -6.93 17.39
N ALA A 3 25.10 -7.71 17.26
CA ALA A 3 25.35 -8.54 16.08
C ALA A 3 24.27 -9.59 15.81
N ALA A 4 23.71 -10.20 16.86
CA ALA A 4 22.64 -11.19 16.73
C ALA A 4 21.31 -10.52 16.35
N ALA A 5 20.98 -9.38 16.95
CA ALA A 5 19.83 -8.57 16.58
C ALA A 5 19.91 -8.09 15.12
N HIS A 6 21.09 -7.60 14.69
CA HIS A 6 21.33 -7.22 13.30
C HIS A 6 21.13 -8.40 12.34
N ALA A 7 21.68 -9.58 12.65
CA ALA A 7 21.51 -10.76 11.80
C ALA A 7 20.04 -11.20 11.69
N ALA A 8 19.30 -11.17 12.80
CA ALA A 8 17.88 -11.51 12.81
C ALA A 8 17.05 -10.51 11.98
N VAL A 9 17.23 -9.20 12.16
CA VAL A 9 16.53 -8.19 11.37
C VAL A 9 16.89 -8.31 9.89
N LYS A 10 18.17 -8.54 9.55
CA LYS A 10 18.61 -8.74 8.17
C LYS A 10 17.90 -9.90 7.48
N ALA A 11 17.68 -10.99 8.18
CA ALA A 11 16.95 -12.16 7.65
C ALA A 11 15.45 -11.87 7.40
N HIS A 12 14.88 -10.88 8.09
CA HIS A 12 13.45 -10.57 8.03
C HIS A 12 13.13 -9.21 7.38
N VAL A 13 14.14 -8.52 6.83
CA VAL A 13 13.97 -7.14 6.34
C VAL A 13 12.87 -6.99 5.30
N ALA A 14 12.80 -7.91 4.33
CA ALA A 14 11.78 -7.90 3.28
C ALA A 14 10.37 -8.02 3.88
N ARG A 15 10.17 -9.00 4.79
CA ARG A 15 8.89 -9.20 5.46
C ARG A 15 8.45 -7.99 6.29
N ILE A 16 9.37 -7.37 7.03
CA ILE A 16 9.07 -6.16 7.82
C ILE A 16 8.68 -5.02 6.89
N ASN A 17 9.37 -4.85 5.77
CA ASN A 17 9.05 -3.84 4.76
C ASN A 17 7.67 -4.06 4.14
N ASP A 18 7.32 -5.31 3.83
CA ASP A 18 6.04 -5.66 3.23
C ASP A 18 4.84 -5.33 4.14
N LEU A 19 5.02 -5.38 5.45
CA LEU A 19 3.98 -5.06 6.44
C LEU A 19 3.89 -3.56 6.76
N ASN A 20 4.75 -2.71 6.17
CA ASN A 20 4.81 -1.29 6.49
C ASN A 20 3.66 -0.52 5.87
N VAL A 21 2.62 -0.26 6.66
CA VAL A 21 1.45 0.54 6.27
C VAL A 21 1.22 1.77 7.14
N TYR A 22 1.91 1.89 8.29
CA TYR A 22 1.78 2.99 9.22
C TYR A 22 3.14 3.47 9.72
N PRO A 23 3.35 4.80 9.91
CA PRO A 23 2.44 5.91 9.56
C PRO A 23 2.34 6.18 8.05
N VAL A 24 3.32 5.80 7.25
CA VAL A 24 3.37 5.94 5.80
C VAL A 24 3.69 4.60 5.17
N PRO A 25 2.96 4.15 4.13
CA PRO A 25 3.21 2.86 3.48
C PRO A 25 4.39 2.91 2.49
N ASP A 26 5.56 3.40 2.93
CA ASP A 26 6.76 3.56 2.11
C ASP A 26 7.65 2.30 2.03
N GLY A 27 7.35 1.27 2.86
CA GLY A 27 8.00 -0.04 2.79
C GLY A 27 9.45 -0.07 3.23
N ASP A 28 9.85 0.83 4.09
CA ASP A 28 11.25 1.00 4.47
C ASP A 28 11.56 0.69 5.94
N THR A 29 10.54 0.34 6.75
CA THR A 29 10.68 0.07 8.20
C THR A 29 11.79 -0.92 8.51
N GLY A 30 11.82 -2.08 7.85
CA GLY A 30 12.87 -3.10 8.06
C GLY A 30 14.24 -2.61 7.65
N THR A 31 14.33 -1.89 6.54
CA THR A 31 15.57 -1.28 6.04
C THR A 31 16.10 -0.24 7.03
N ASN A 32 15.24 0.63 7.54
CA ASN A 32 15.61 1.66 8.51
C ASN A 32 16.10 1.07 9.83
N MET A 33 15.45 0.03 10.34
CA MET A 33 15.88 -0.69 11.54
C MET A 33 17.21 -1.42 11.32
N LEU A 34 17.39 -2.06 10.15
CA LEU A 34 18.64 -2.74 9.80
C LEU A 34 19.83 -1.77 9.76
N LEU A 35 19.70 -0.64 9.06
CA LEU A 35 20.75 0.35 8.94
C LEU A 35 21.11 0.98 10.30
N THR A 36 20.14 1.15 11.18
CA THR A 36 20.35 1.63 12.55
C THR A 36 21.19 0.64 13.36
N LEU A 37 20.88 -0.67 13.26
CA LEU A 37 21.65 -1.73 13.93
C LEU A 37 23.03 -1.94 13.29
N GLU A 38 23.15 -1.77 11.98
CA GLU A 38 24.42 -1.86 11.26
C GLU A 38 25.40 -0.77 11.72
N SER A 39 24.94 0.48 11.86
CA SER A 39 25.75 1.57 12.39
C SER A 39 26.24 1.31 13.81
N ALA A 40 25.37 0.79 14.69
CA ALA A 40 25.74 0.38 16.04
C ALA A 40 26.74 -0.78 16.04
N LEU A 41 26.61 -1.73 15.12
CA LEU A 41 27.52 -2.87 14.99
C LEU A 41 28.88 -2.46 14.43
N GLU A 42 28.93 -1.58 13.44
CA GLU A 42 30.18 -1.09 12.83
C GLU A 42 31.03 -0.36 13.85
N GLU A 43 30.42 0.49 14.70
CA GLU A 43 31.11 1.22 15.77
C GLU A 43 31.78 0.26 16.76
N THR A 44 31.15 -0.88 17.05
CA THR A 44 31.71 -1.86 18.00
C THR A 44 32.73 -2.82 17.37
N ARG A 45 32.92 -2.78 16.05
CA ARG A 45 33.76 -3.74 15.34
C ARG A 45 35.24 -3.38 15.44
N GLY A 46 35.95 -4.14 16.26
CA GLY A 46 37.42 -4.01 16.39
C GLY A 46 37.86 -2.96 17.40
N GLU A 47 36.95 -2.29 18.08
CA GLU A 47 37.24 -1.33 19.14
C GLU A 47 37.38 -2.04 20.49
N ALA A 48 38.30 -1.55 21.31
CA ALA A 48 38.52 -1.98 22.68
C ALA A 48 38.08 -0.87 23.64
N TYR A 49 36.94 -1.06 24.27
CA TYR A 49 36.38 -0.13 25.25
C TYR A 49 36.97 -0.39 26.65
N ALA A 50 37.15 0.68 27.42
CA ALA A 50 37.69 0.58 28.79
C ALA A 50 36.68 -0.11 29.75
N GLY A 51 35.38 -0.10 29.41
CA GLY A 51 34.35 -0.72 30.22
C GLY A 51 32.95 -0.65 29.55
N PRO A 52 31.93 -1.23 30.24
CA PRO A 52 30.56 -1.29 29.71
C PRO A 52 29.97 0.12 29.47
N GLU A 53 30.28 1.11 30.30
CA GLU A 53 29.78 2.48 30.16
C GLU A 53 30.24 3.12 28.84
N GLU A 54 31.55 3.01 28.52
CA GLU A 54 32.10 3.57 27.28
C GLU A 54 31.50 2.85 26.05
N ALA A 55 31.43 1.53 26.08
CA ALA A 55 30.80 0.73 25.03
C ALA A 55 29.33 1.09 24.84
N SER A 56 28.57 1.28 25.92
CA SER A 56 27.16 1.66 25.88
C SER A 56 26.96 3.03 25.24
N LYS A 57 27.77 4.01 25.58
CA LYS A 57 27.73 5.35 24.99
C LYS A 57 28.06 5.32 23.48
N ALA A 58 29.11 4.58 23.11
CA ALA A 58 29.51 4.45 21.69
C ALA A 58 28.39 3.80 20.87
N VAL A 59 27.82 2.68 21.33
CA VAL A 59 26.70 1.98 20.65
C VAL A 59 25.48 2.89 20.52
N SER A 60 25.11 3.61 21.59
CA SER A 60 23.96 4.52 21.58
C SER A 60 24.13 5.67 20.59
N ARG A 61 25.34 6.29 20.60
CA ARG A 61 25.67 7.38 19.68
C ARG A 61 25.68 6.91 18.24
N ALA A 62 26.29 5.76 17.94
CA ALA A 62 26.33 5.20 16.61
C ALA A 62 24.93 4.84 16.08
N ALA A 63 24.09 4.24 16.92
CA ALA A 63 22.70 3.96 16.59
C ALA A 63 21.91 5.22 16.25
N LEU A 64 22.09 6.30 17.04
CA LEU A 64 21.43 7.59 16.79
C LEU A 64 21.92 8.24 15.49
N MET A 65 23.24 8.25 15.26
CA MET A 65 23.84 8.85 14.06
C MET A 65 23.40 8.11 12.79
N GLY A 66 23.29 6.78 12.86
CA GLY A 66 22.85 5.92 11.76
C GLY A 66 21.34 5.75 11.65
N ALA A 67 20.55 6.25 12.60
CA ALA A 67 19.10 6.12 12.61
C ALA A 67 18.47 6.75 11.37
N ARG A 68 17.51 6.04 10.78
CA ARG A 68 16.76 6.49 9.60
C ARG A 68 15.26 6.25 9.79
N GLY A 69 14.46 7.16 9.25
CA GLY A 69 13.01 7.10 9.38
C GLY A 69 12.52 7.10 10.84
N ASN A 70 11.22 7.08 11.01
CA ASN A 70 10.60 7.01 12.34
C ASN A 70 11.03 5.75 13.12
N SER A 71 11.04 4.60 12.44
CA SER A 71 11.35 3.29 13.05
C SER A 71 12.82 3.21 13.51
N GLY A 72 13.74 3.74 12.73
CA GLY A 72 15.16 3.78 13.11
C GLY A 72 15.42 4.74 14.26
N VAL A 73 14.79 5.91 14.28
CA VAL A 73 14.93 6.88 15.38
C VAL A 73 14.39 6.27 16.69
N ILE A 74 13.19 5.68 16.68
CA ILE A 74 12.62 5.04 17.88
C ILE A 74 13.49 3.88 18.34
N LEU A 75 13.97 3.03 17.42
CA LEU A 75 14.89 1.93 17.74
C LEU A 75 16.20 2.45 18.37
N SER A 76 16.76 3.54 17.86
CA SER A 76 17.96 4.16 18.45
C SER A 76 17.73 4.62 19.89
N GLN A 77 16.51 5.12 20.20
CA GLN A 77 16.15 5.49 21.58
C GLN A 77 15.93 4.27 22.46
N MET A 78 15.41 3.16 21.94
CA MET A 78 15.36 1.89 22.66
C MET A 78 16.79 1.39 23.00
N ILE A 79 17.69 1.43 22.02
CA ILE A 79 19.09 1.06 22.23
C ILE A 79 19.73 1.97 23.29
N ARG A 80 19.48 3.28 23.23
CA ARG A 80 19.99 4.24 24.21
C ARG A 80 19.48 3.94 25.61
N GLY A 81 18.19 3.75 25.78
CA GLY A 81 17.60 3.46 27.09
C GLY A 81 18.10 2.16 27.69
N ALA A 82 18.24 1.10 26.86
CA ALA A 82 18.86 -0.15 27.28
C ALA A 82 20.32 0.06 27.69
N SER A 83 21.10 0.78 26.87
CA SER A 83 22.52 1.04 27.12
C SER A 83 22.75 1.85 28.40
N GLU A 84 21.94 2.88 28.67
CA GLU A 84 22.02 3.67 29.89
C GLU A 84 21.75 2.81 31.14
N ALA A 85 20.78 1.91 31.08
CA ALA A 85 20.47 0.99 32.18
C ALA A 85 21.57 -0.06 32.43
N LEU A 86 22.38 -0.34 31.42
CA LEU A 86 23.48 -1.34 31.46
C LEU A 86 24.84 -0.72 31.81
N ALA A 87 24.99 0.62 31.72
CA ALA A 87 26.28 1.29 31.83
C ALA A 87 27.07 0.98 33.11
N ASP A 88 26.39 0.91 34.26
CA ASP A 88 27.01 0.64 35.57
C ASP A 88 27.09 -0.85 35.92
N ARG A 89 26.75 -1.75 34.99
CA ARG A 89 26.68 -3.19 35.26
C ARG A 89 27.88 -3.93 34.70
N SER A 90 28.40 -4.85 35.47
CA SER A 90 29.58 -5.68 35.09
C SER A 90 29.19 -7.03 34.45
N SER A 91 27.92 -7.41 34.55
CA SER A 91 27.39 -8.66 34.01
C SER A 91 25.95 -8.47 33.56
N LEU A 92 25.56 -9.27 32.57
CA LEU A 92 24.18 -9.36 32.13
C LEU A 92 23.51 -10.54 32.84
N ASP A 93 22.70 -10.26 33.84
CA ASP A 93 21.82 -11.20 34.53
C ASP A 93 20.34 -10.85 34.23
N ALA A 94 19.40 -11.61 34.79
CA ALA A 94 17.97 -11.43 34.57
C ALA A 94 17.48 -10.04 34.96
N GLU A 95 17.90 -9.53 36.13
CA GLU A 95 17.51 -8.19 36.62
C GLU A 95 18.08 -7.08 35.72
N THR A 96 19.34 -7.22 35.33
CA THR A 96 20.00 -6.27 34.43
C THR A 96 19.35 -6.25 33.04
N PHE A 97 18.95 -7.42 32.51
CA PHE A 97 18.22 -7.50 31.25
C PHE A 97 16.87 -6.80 31.33
N VAL A 98 16.10 -7.04 32.41
CA VAL A 98 14.81 -6.35 32.62
C VAL A 98 14.99 -4.86 32.73
N ALA A 99 16.00 -4.37 33.49
CA ALA A 99 16.31 -2.94 33.56
C ALA A 99 16.61 -2.34 32.18
N GLY A 100 17.31 -3.10 31.31
CA GLY A 100 17.56 -2.71 29.93
C GLY A 100 16.27 -2.57 29.11
N LEU A 101 15.32 -3.49 29.23
CA LEU A 101 14.02 -3.42 28.55
C LEU A 101 13.16 -2.26 29.05
N GLU A 102 13.17 -2.02 30.37
CA GLU A 102 12.45 -0.90 30.99
C GLU A 102 13.03 0.44 30.54
N GLY A 103 14.34 0.59 30.52
CA GLY A 103 15.02 1.77 29.98
C GLY A 103 14.72 2.00 28.50
N ALA A 104 14.75 0.93 27.70
CA ALA A 104 14.37 0.98 26.28
C ALA A 104 12.94 1.49 26.09
N ARG A 105 11.98 0.95 26.86
CA ARG A 105 10.59 1.39 26.86
C ARG A 105 10.47 2.88 27.22
N GLU A 106 11.07 3.28 28.33
CA GLU A 106 10.96 4.66 28.82
C GLU A 106 11.50 5.67 27.82
N ARG A 107 12.68 5.41 27.26
CA ARG A 107 13.28 6.28 26.25
C ARG A 107 12.46 6.32 24.95
N ALA A 108 11.96 5.19 24.49
CA ALA A 108 11.14 5.14 23.28
C ALA A 108 9.85 5.97 23.44
N TYR A 109 9.13 5.81 24.55
CA TYR A 109 7.91 6.58 24.80
C TYR A 109 8.20 8.08 24.98
N SER A 110 9.28 8.47 25.67
CA SER A 110 9.64 9.87 25.86
C SER A 110 10.15 10.56 24.60
N SER A 111 10.62 9.80 23.61
CA SER A 111 11.09 10.35 22.34
C SER A 111 9.97 10.69 21.35
N VAL A 112 8.76 10.22 21.60
CA VAL A 112 7.58 10.44 20.76
C VAL A 112 6.63 11.40 21.47
N ARG A 113 6.32 12.53 20.85
CA ARG A 113 5.44 13.54 21.46
C ARG A 113 4.02 13.01 21.72
N GLU A 114 3.49 12.23 20.78
CA GLU A 114 2.17 11.61 20.85
C GLU A 114 2.31 10.09 20.63
N PRO A 115 2.61 9.31 21.70
CA PRO A 115 2.76 7.87 21.56
C PRO A 115 1.46 7.20 21.13
N VAL A 116 1.55 6.36 20.07
CA VAL A 116 0.41 5.61 19.54
C VAL A 116 0.51 4.15 19.94
N GLU A 117 -0.55 3.64 20.58
CA GLU A 117 -0.64 2.22 20.93
C GLU A 117 -0.97 1.37 19.70
N GLY A 118 -0.52 0.11 19.72
CA GLY A 118 -0.60 -0.79 18.56
C GLY A 118 0.62 -0.68 17.63
N THR A 119 1.70 -0.03 18.09
CA THR A 119 2.96 0.15 17.37
C THR A 119 4.12 -0.55 18.09
N MET A 120 5.34 -0.39 17.57
CA MET A 120 6.57 -0.88 18.19
C MET A 120 6.73 -0.46 19.67
N LEU A 121 6.13 0.67 20.06
CA LEU A 121 6.13 1.14 21.45
C LEU A 121 5.37 0.16 22.37
N THR A 122 4.19 -0.27 21.93
CA THR A 122 3.37 -1.24 22.66
C THR A 122 4.08 -2.59 22.78
N VAL A 123 4.72 -3.05 21.71
CA VAL A 123 5.46 -4.32 21.71
C VAL A 123 6.62 -4.29 22.71
N MET A 124 7.41 -3.21 22.72
CA MET A 124 8.49 -3.04 23.71
C MET A 124 7.95 -2.97 25.13
N LYS A 125 6.85 -2.23 25.36
CA LYS A 125 6.19 -2.16 26.68
C LYS A 125 5.77 -3.54 27.18
N ASP A 126 5.08 -4.32 26.36
CA ASP A 126 4.57 -5.62 26.73
C ASP A 126 5.71 -6.63 27.00
N ALA A 127 6.79 -6.57 26.22
CA ALA A 127 7.99 -7.36 26.45
C ALA A 127 8.64 -7.04 27.81
N ALA A 128 8.82 -5.74 28.12
CA ALA A 128 9.40 -5.30 29.39
C ALA A 128 8.53 -5.72 30.60
N VAL A 129 7.21 -5.56 30.49
CA VAL A 129 6.25 -5.94 31.56
C VAL A 129 6.28 -7.46 31.81
N ALA A 130 6.34 -8.26 30.73
CA ALA A 130 6.39 -9.72 30.87
C ALA A 130 7.70 -10.19 31.53
N ALA A 131 8.84 -9.63 31.12
CA ALA A 131 10.13 -9.92 31.71
C ALA A 131 10.17 -9.54 33.21
N ARG A 132 9.70 -8.34 33.57
CA ARG A 132 9.61 -7.89 34.96
C ARG A 132 8.76 -8.83 35.82
N LYS A 133 7.60 -9.23 35.31
CA LYS A 133 6.70 -10.15 36.00
C LYS A 133 7.36 -11.49 36.35
N VAL A 134 8.23 -12.02 35.47
CA VAL A 134 8.94 -13.28 35.68
C VAL A 134 9.97 -13.13 36.80
N VAL A 135 10.76 -12.05 36.78
CA VAL A 135 11.76 -11.75 37.82
C VAL A 135 11.10 -11.49 39.18
N ASP A 136 10.01 -10.69 39.21
CA ASP A 136 9.24 -10.45 40.43
C ASP A 136 8.61 -11.72 41.00
N GLY A 137 8.40 -12.74 40.15
CA GLY A 137 7.97 -14.07 40.54
C GLY A 137 9.08 -14.94 41.17
N GLY A 138 10.32 -14.44 41.23
CA GLY A 138 11.47 -15.10 41.83
C GLY A 138 12.34 -15.91 40.85
N GLU A 139 12.13 -15.72 39.52
CA GLU A 139 12.97 -16.34 38.49
C GLU A 139 14.21 -15.48 38.25
N ASP A 140 15.39 -16.10 38.27
CA ASP A 140 16.69 -15.47 38.08
C ASP A 140 17.46 -16.00 36.86
N ASP A 141 16.91 -17.03 36.18
CA ASP A 141 17.50 -17.53 34.94
C ASP A 141 17.29 -16.56 33.77
N LEU A 142 18.38 -16.02 33.23
CA LEU A 142 18.36 -15.07 32.12
C LEU A 142 17.63 -15.64 30.91
N THR A 143 17.82 -16.92 30.59
CA THR A 143 17.18 -17.56 29.42
C THR A 143 15.67 -17.54 29.54
N THR A 144 15.14 -17.89 30.72
CA THR A 144 13.70 -17.88 31.01
C THR A 144 13.11 -16.47 30.89
N VAL A 145 13.82 -15.45 31.38
CA VAL A 145 13.36 -14.05 31.33
C VAL A 145 13.39 -13.51 29.89
N VAL A 146 14.44 -13.79 29.12
CA VAL A 146 14.53 -13.39 27.70
C VAL A 146 13.43 -14.07 26.88
N GLU A 147 13.17 -15.36 27.12
CA GLU A 147 12.10 -16.09 26.44
C GLU A 147 10.71 -15.51 26.77
N ALA A 148 10.49 -15.12 28.01
CA ALA A 148 9.22 -14.46 28.39
C ALA A 148 9.02 -13.13 27.68
N ALA A 149 10.07 -12.29 27.58
CA ALA A 149 10.03 -11.04 26.83
C ALA A 149 9.73 -11.27 25.35
N ARG A 150 10.44 -12.22 24.72
CA ARG A 150 10.30 -12.62 23.32
C ARG A 150 8.87 -13.07 23.01
N ARG A 151 8.33 -14.00 23.79
CA ARG A 151 6.96 -14.52 23.62
C ARG A 151 5.91 -13.41 23.77
N ALA A 152 6.11 -12.51 24.73
CA ALA A 152 5.21 -11.38 24.93
C ALA A 152 5.26 -10.42 23.76
N ALA A 153 6.45 -10.14 23.20
CA ALA A 153 6.61 -9.33 22.02
C ALA A 153 5.82 -9.89 20.82
N HIS A 154 6.00 -11.17 20.49
CA HIS A 154 5.25 -11.82 19.40
C HIS A 154 3.74 -11.86 19.68
N ALA A 155 3.31 -12.07 20.93
CA ALA A 155 1.90 -11.99 21.29
C ALA A 155 1.35 -10.56 21.15
N SER A 156 2.14 -9.54 21.45
CA SER A 156 1.80 -8.14 21.30
C SER A 156 1.68 -7.76 19.81
N VAL A 157 2.62 -8.21 18.97
CA VAL A 157 2.57 -8.01 17.50
C VAL A 157 1.23 -8.48 16.94
N ARG A 158 0.79 -9.68 17.26
CA ARG A 158 -0.49 -10.23 16.78
C ARG A 158 -1.72 -9.42 17.20
N ARG A 159 -1.63 -8.63 18.29
CA ARG A 159 -2.72 -7.79 18.80
C ARG A 159 -2.68 -6.35 18.27
N THR A 160 -1.64 -5.96 17.56
CA THR A 160 -1.52 -4.58 17.04
C THR A 160 -2.72 -4.15 16.18
N PRO A 161 -3.35 -5.02 15.33
CA PRO A 161 -4.56 -4.65 14.59
C PRO A 161 -5.79 -4.40 15.47
N GLU A 162 -5.82 -4.91 16.70
CA GLU A 162 -6.90 -4.64 17.66
C GLU A 162 -6.78 -3.24 18.26
N LEU A 163 -5.57 -2.69 18.30
CA LEU A 163 -5.24 -1.41 18.92
C LEU A 163 -5.17 -0.26 17.92
N LEU A 164 -4.75 -0.53 16.69
CA LEU A 164 -4.57 0.48 15.65
C LEU A 164 -5.46 0.16 14.44
N PRO A 165 -6.52 0.96 14.19
CA PRO A 165 -7.54 0.66 13.16
C PRO A 165 -6.96 0.49 11.75
N VAL A 166 -5.98 1.31 11.34
CA VAL A 166 -5.35 1.23 10.01
C VAL A 166 -4.71 -0.14 9.75
N LEU A 167 -4.11 -0.78 10.77
CA LEU A 167 -3.54 -2.12 10.64
C LEU A 167 -4.62 -3.19 10.44
N ARG A 168 -5.76 -3.02 11.12
CA ARG A 168 -6.92 -3.92 10.97
C ARG A 168 -7.54 -3.79 9.58
N GLU A 169 -7.66 -2.57 9.08
CA GLU A 169 -8.17 -2.28 7.72
C GLU A 169 -7.25 -2.86 6.63
N ALA A 170 -5.93 -2.77 6.84
CA ALA A 170 -4.93 -3.36 5.97
C ALA A 170 -4.78 -4.89 6.12
N GLY A 171 -5.38 -5.50 7.15
CA GLY A 171 -5.24 -6.94 7.42
C GLY A 171 -3.83 -7.36 7.86
N VAL A 172 -3.03 -6.44 8.42
CA VAL A 172 -1.63 -6.67 8.78
C VAL A 172 -1.32 -6.32 10.23
N VAL A 173 -0.17 -6.77 10.71
CA VAL A 173 0.40 -6.38 12.01
C VAL A 173 1.37 -5.20 11.85
N ASP A 174 1.72 -4.52 12.95
CA ASP A 174 2.67 -3.41 12.93
C ASP A 174 4.08 -3.88 12.53
N ALA A 175 4.60 -3.29 11.46
CA ALA A 175 5.92 -3.60 10.91
C ALA A 175 7.06 -3.31 11.92
N GLY A 176 7.01 -2.13 12.57
CA GLY A 176 7.96 -1.75 13.60
C GLY A 176 7.91 -2.67 14.81
N GLY A 177 6.71 -3.08 15.23
CA GLY A 177 6.50 -4.04 16.30
C GLY A 177 7.05 -5.42 15.98
N LEU A 178 6.85 -5.90 14.75
CA LEU A 178 7.49 -7.13 14.28
C LEU A 178 9.02 -7.00 14.32
N GLY A 179 9.57 -5.86 13.89
CA GLY A 179 11.00 -5.59 13.96
C GLY A 179 11.54 -5.68 15.40
N VAL A 180 10.82 -5.15 16.39
CA VAL A 180 11.19 -5.27 17.82
C VAL A 180 11.15 -6.73 18.28
N ALA A 181 10.15 -7.51 17.89
CA ALA A 181 10.07 -8.93 18.22
C ALA A 181 11.25 -9.72 17.62
N VAL A 182 11.61 -9.43 16.36
CA VAL A 182 12.77 -10.02 15.68
C VAL A 182 14.11 -9.63 16.34
N VAL A 183 14.24 -8.40 16.85
CA VAL A 183 15.41 -8.00 17.66
C VAL A 183 15.51 -8.88 18.89
N LEU A 184 14.40 -9.15 19.59
CA LEU A 184 14.37 -10.04 20.76
C LEU A 184 14.64 -11.51 20.39
N ASP A 185 14.25 -11.97 19.20
CA ASP A 185 14.64 -13.29 18.68
C ASP A 185 16.17 -13.41 18.54
N GLY A 186 16.81 -12.38 17.98
CA GLY A 186 18.26 -12.31 17.87
C GLY A 186 18.96 -12.28 19.26
N ILE A 187 18.40 -11.57 20.22
CA ILE A 187 18.90 -11.54 21.59
C ILE A 187 18.77 -12.92 22.25
N TYR A 188 17.63 -13.58 22.07
CA TYR A 188 17.40 -14.94 22.56
C TYR A 188 18.40 -15.93 21.97
N SER A 189 18.59 -15.92 20.66
CA SER A 189 19.60 -16.74 19.99
C SER A 189 21.02 -16.51 20.53
N CYS A 190 21.36 -15.26 20.87
CA CYS A 190 22.65 -14.92 21.46
C CYS A 190 22.84 -15.50 22.87
N VAL A 191 21.75 -15.53 23.68
CA VAL A 191 21.80 -16.03 25.08
C VAL A 191 21.81 -17.56 25.12
N THR A 192 21.01 -18.22 24.27
CA THR A 192 20.82 -19.65 24.28
C THR A 192 21.81 -20.43 23.38
N GLY A 193 22.32 -19.74 22.35
CA GLY A 193 23.07 -20.39 21.27
C GLY A 193 22.18 -21.15 20.27
N GLU A 194 20.83 -21.04 20.39
CA GLU A 194 19.89 -21.66 19.45
C GLU A 194 19.70 -20.75 18.21
N ASP A 195 19.82 -21.36 17.04
CA ASP A 195 19.42 -20.69 15.80
C ASP A 195 17.90 -20.90 15.59
N LEU A 196 17.12 -19.82 15.73
CA LEU A 196 15.67 -19.90 15.57
C LEU A 196 15.23 -20.07 14.10
N GLY A 197 16.17 -19.92 13.15
CA GLY A 197 15.83 -19.92 11.73
C GLY A 197 14.88 -18.77 11.33
N VAL A 198 14.56 -18.71 10.05
CA VAL A 198 13.45 -17.87 9.55
C VAL A 198 12.19 -18.74 9.63
N PRO A 199 11.15 -18.39 10.39
CA PRO A 199 9.92 -19.16 10.40
C PRO A 199 9.36 -19.28 8.99
N GLU A 200 9.22 -20.52 8.49
CA GLU A 200 8.48 -20.77 7.26
C GLU A 200 6.99 -20.54 7.56
N GLY A 201 6.41 -19.47 6.97
CA GLY A 201 4.99 -19.30 6.83
C GLY A 201 4.20 -19.02 8.12
N ASP A 202 4.19 -17.79 8.57
CA ASP A 202 3.01 -17.24 9.26
C ASP A 202 2.12 -16.58 8.22
N GLU A 203 0.84 -17.00 8.18
CA GLU A 203 -0.21 -16.57 7.23
C GLU A 203 -0.69 -15.11 7.44
N ASN A 204 0.19 -14.22 7.81
CA ASN A 204 -0.12 -12.80 7.85
C ASN A 204 -0.06 -12.29 6.41
N GLY A 205 -1.24 -12.04 5.84
CA GLY A 205 -1.46 -11.77 4.43
C GLY A 205 -0.60 -10.64 3.85
N VAL A 206 -0.55 -10.60 2.53
CA VAL A 206 -0.08 -9.41 1.79
C VAL A 206 -0.99 -8.25 2.18
N PRO A 207 -0.44 -7.08 2.58
CA PRO A 207 -1.25 -5.94 2.96
C PRO A 207 -2.24 -5.58 1.85
N ASP A 208 -3.51 -5.43 2.20
CA ASP A 208 -4.48 -4.80 1.32
C ASP A 208 -4.29 -3.28 1.41
N LEU A 209 -3.37 -2.77 0.59
CA LEU A 209 -3.07 -1.34 0.55
C LEU A 209 -4.21 -0.52 -0.09
N ASP A 210 -5.11 -1.17 -0.83
CA ASP A 210 -6.26 -0.52 -1.47
C ASP A 210 -7.40 -0.31 -0.44
N ALA A 211 -7.43 -1.10 0.64
CA ALA A 211 -8.34 -0.90 1.78
C ALA A 211 -7.94 0.28 2.67
N ILE A 212 -6.69 0.72 2.60
CA ILE A 212 -6.21 1.88 3.35
C ILE A 212 -6.59 3.12 2.55
N HIS A 213 -7.48 3.95 3.10
CA HIS A 213 -7.65 5.31 2.62
C HIS A 213 -6.37 6.10 2.91
N ALA A 214 -5.36 5.91 2.08
CA ALA A 214 -4.02 6.51 2.14
C ALA A 214 -4.03 8.04 1.92
N GLN A 215 -5.10 8.74 2.31
CA GLN A 215 -5.31 10.15 1.97
C GLN A 215 -4.65 11.15 2.91
N GLU A 216 -4.06 10.74 4.04
CA GLU A 216 -3.54 11.75 4.98
C GLU A 216 -2.03 11.76 5.21
N GLU A 217 -1.25 10.78 4.78
CA GLU A 217 0.10 10.63 5.32
C GLU A 217 1.28 10.69 4.33
N ALA A 218 1.09 10.48 3.05
CA ALA A 218 2.11 10.82 2.03
C ALA A 218 2.06 12.32 1.71
N TRP A 219 2.50 13.15 2.68
CA TRP A 219 2.40 14.60 2.59
C TRP A 219 3.78 15.24 2.65
N GLY A 220 4.25 15.73 1.51
CA GLY A 220 5.47 16.51 1.42
C GLY A 220 6.74 15.64 1.40
N TYR A 221 7.74 16.07 2.14
CA TYR A 221 9.08 15.50 2.13
C TYR A 221 9.46 14.92 3.49
N CYS A 222 9.98 13.68 3.50
CA CYS A 222 10.72 13.15 4.63
C CYS A 222 12.06 13.84 4.69
N THR A 223 12.32 14.56 5.77
CA THR A 223 13.53 15.38 5.93
C THR A 223 14.28 14.95 7.18
N GLU A 224 15.53 14.55 7.01
CA GLU A 224 16.41 14.14 8.09
C GLU A 224 17.72 14.93 8.06
N PHE A 225 18.22 15.28 9.22
CA PHE A 225 19.54 15.94 9.35
C PHE A 225 20.06 15.86 10.77
N LEU A 226 21.37 16.14 10.89
CA LEU A 226 22.06 16.34 12.15
C LEU A 226 22.48 17.80 12.25
N VAL A 227 22.42 18.34 13.46
CA VAL A 227 23.04 19.61 13.82
C VAL A 227 24.26 19.30 14.70
N ASP A 228 25.45 19.36 14.12
CA ASP A 228 26.71 19.07 14.79
C ASP A 228 27.27 20.35 15.43
N GLY A 229 27.81 20.25 16.64
CA GLY A 229 28.23 21.41 17.44
C GLY A 229 27.04 22.27 17.86
N PHE A 230 25.90 21.63 18.19
CA PHE A 230 24.68 22.34 18.56
C PHE A 230 24.92 23.31 19.71
N SER A 231 24.52 24.56 19.52
CA SER A 231 24.59 25.61 20.50
C SER A 231 23.26 26.36 20.60
N GLY A 232 22.57 26.16 21.70
CA GLY A 232 21.26 26.78 21.95
C GLY A 232 20.45 25.98 22.98
N ASP A 233 19.22 26.42 23.17
CA ASP A 233 18.26 25.66 23.96
C ASP A 233 17.60 24.59 23.09
N ALA A 234 17.78 23.32 23.46
CA ALA A 234 17.27 22.20 22.68
C ALA A 234 15.74 22.09 22.76
N GLU A 235 15.11 22.58 23.83
CA GLU A 235 13.66 22.59 24.01
C GLU A 235 13.03 23.66 23.10
N GLU A 236 13.57 24.89 23.09
CA GLU A 236 13.13 25.97 22.20
C GLU A 236 13.34 25.59 20.71
N PHE A 237 14.49 24.99 20.39
CA PHE A 237 14.76 24.45 19.07
C PHE A 237 13.73 23.40 18.65
N GLY A 238 13.46 22.45 19.55
CA GLY A 238 12.49 21.38 19.34
C GLY A 238 11.08 21.92 19.07
N GLU A 239 10.60 22.86 19.87
CA GLU A 239 9.26 23.45 19.69
C GLU A 239 9.09 24.11 18.31
N HIS A 240 10.12 24.77 17.79
CA HIS A 240 10.08 25.36 16.45
C HIS A 240 10.03 24.28 15.36
N ILE A 241 10.85 23.23 15.46
CA ILE A 241 10.86 22.12 14.51
C ILE A 241 9.52 21.36 14.58
N TYR A 242 8.96 21.13 15.76
CA TYR A 242 7.64 20.51 15.92
C TYR A 242 6.51 21.31 15.23
N ALA A 243 6.64 22.64 15.18
CA ALA A 243 5.68 23.49 14.47
C ALA A 243 5.85 23.47 12.94
N SER A 244 7.00 23.01 12.43
CA SER A 244 7.35 23.04 11.00
C SER A 244 6.89 21.82 10.21
N GLY A 245 6.28 20.80 10.87
CA GLY A 245 5.91 19.57 10.17
C GLY A 245 5.10 18.57 10.99
N ARG A 246 5.01 17.35 10.46
CA ARG A 246 4.35 16.19 11.09
C ARG A 246 5.39 15.10 11.34
N SER A 247 5.03 14.08 12.15
CA SER A 247 5.91 12.95 12.47
C SER A 247 7.32 13.39 12.89
N VAL A 248 7.38 14.43 13.72
CA VAL A 248 8.61 15.11 14.08
C VAL A 248 9.31 14.42 15.25
N PHE A 249 10.61 14.14 15.06
CA PHE A 249 11.51 13.67 16.10
C PHE A 249 12.69 14.63 16.23
N VAL A 250 12.94 15.10 17.44
CA VAL A 250 14.12 15.90 17.79
C VAL A 250 14.80 15.21 18.95
N VAL A 251 16.00 14.67 18.70
CA VAL A 251 16.76 13.93 19.71
C VAL A 251 18.11 14.61 19.90
N ALA A 252 18.33 15.13 21.10
CA ALA A 252 19.59 15.73 21.51
C ALA A 252 20.51 14.69 22.18
N ASP A 253 21.81 14.73 21.84
CA ASP A 253 22.86 13.93 22.44
C ASP A 253 24.15 14.74 22.51
N ASP A 254 24.52 15.17 23.70
CA ASP A 254 25.64 16.09 23.98
C ASP A 254 25.59 17.33 23.06
N ASP A 255 26.49 17.41 22.09
CA ASP A 255 26.67 18.52 21.15
C ASP A 255 26.02 18.28 19.78
N VAL A 256 25.22 17.21 19.64
CA VAL A 256 24.54 16.82 18.39
C VAL A 256 23.04 16.79 18.61
N VAL A 257 22.30 17.34 17.66
CA VAL A 257 20.83 17.16 17.59
C VAL A 257 20.48 16.46 16.28
N LYS A 258 19.81 15.31 16.40
CA LYS A 258 19.20 14.58 15.27
C LYS A 258 17.77 15.07 15.10
N VAL A 259 17.42 15.40 13.85
CA VAL A 259 16.05 15.78 13.46
C VAL A 259 15.57 14.86 12.37
N HIS A 260 14.32 14.41 12.51
CA HIS A 260 13.51 13.80 11.48
C HIS A 260 12.14 14.48 11.48
N LEU A 261 11.65 14.88 10.32
CA LEU A 261 10.31 15.46 10.17
C LEU A 261 9.74 15.24 8.78
N HIS A 262 8.41 15.22 8.69
CA HIS A 262 7.68 15.30 7.42
C HIS A 262 7.20 16.74 7.24
N THR A 263 7.62 17.41 6.17
CA THR A 263 7.30 18.83 5.92
C THR A 263 7.09 19.12 4.44
N GLN A 264 6.32 20.16 4.14
CA GLN A 264 6.21 20.68 2.76
C GLN A 264 7.35 21.62 2.40
N ASP A 265 8.03 22.21 3.38
CA ASP A 265 9.17 23.11 3.16
C ASP A 265 10.41 22.64 3.94
N PRO A 266 11.17 21.67 3.39
CA PRO A 266 12.43 21.23 3.99
C PRO A 266 13.46 22.36 4.06
N GLY A 267 13.38 23.36 3.16
CA GLY A 267 14.29 24.49 3.14
C GLY A 267 14.16 25.38 4.36
N GLU A 268 12.97 25.62 4.85
CA GLU A 268 12.71 26.38 6.09
C GLU A 268 13.32 25.68 7.30
N ALA A 269 13.03 24.39 7.48
CA ALA A 269 13.56 23.59 8.60
C ALA A 269 15.10 23.58 8.61
N LEU A 270 15.74 23.33 7.46
CA LEU A 270 17.20 23.31 7.31
C LEU A 270 17.82 24.69 7.56
N THR A 271 17.19 25.76 7.06
CA THR A 271 17.66 27.14 7.26
C THR A 271 17.59 27.54 8.73
N TYR A 272 16.53 27.15 9.42
CA TYR A 272 16.40 27.39 10.85
C TYR A 272 17.46 26.62 11.64
N ALA A 273 17.59 25.32 11.40
CA ALA A 273 18.52 24.45 12.10
C ALA A 273 20.00 24.86 11.92
N GLY A 274 20.37 25.34 10.74
CA GLY A 274 21.72 25.82 10.44
C GLY A 274 22.17 27.03 11.26
N ARG A 275 21.29 27.67 12.02
CA ARG A 275 21.66 28.78 12.95
C ARG A 275 22.26 28.27 14.26
N PHE A 276 22.01 26.99 14.59
CA PHE A 276 22.37 26.39 15.87
C PHE A 276 23.62 25.51 15.81
N GLY A 277 24.10 25.18 14.62
CA GLY A 277 25.26 24.35 14.40
C GLY A 277 25.48 24.00 12.93
N ARG A 278 26.40 23.09 12.66
CA ARG A 278 26.71 22.63 11.32
C ARG A 278 25.72 21.52 10.91
N LEU A 279 25.05 21.70 9.77
CA LEU A 279 24.21 20.65 9.21
C LEU A 279 25.07 19.52 8.63
N ALA A 280 24.74 18.29 8.98
CA ALA A 280 25.37 17.07 8.49
C ALA A 280 24.30 16.00 8.19
N GLY A 281 24.61 15.04 7.32
CA GLY A 281 23.74 13.92 7.02
C GLY A 281 22.34 14.33 6.50
N VAL A 282 22.27 15.47 5.78
CA VAL A 282 21.00 15.98 5.25
C VAL A 282 20.46 15.03 4.19
N LYS A 283 19.22 14.57 4.39
CA LYS A 283 18.47 13.74 3.47
C LYS A 283 17.08 14.33 3.30
N VAL A 284 16.61 14.45 2.07
CA VAL A 284 15.27 14.93 1.73
C VAL A 284 14.70 14.02 0.65
N ASP A 285 13.67 13.29 1.00
CA ASP A 285 12.98 12.36 0.09
C ASP A 285 11.54 12.82 -0.15
N ASP A 286 11.10 12.76 -1.40
CA ASP A 286 9.71 13.00 -1.79
C ASP A 286 8.87 11.76 -1.44
N MET A 287 8.02 11.88 -0.41
CA MET A 287 7.21 10.77 0.10
C MET A 287 6.12 10.34 -0.88
N GLU A 288 5.55 11.27 -1.64
CA GLU A 288 4.59 10.92 -2.68
C GLU A 288 5.24 10.12 -3.82
N ALA A 289 6.48 10.47 -4.18
CA ALA A 289 7.24 9.71 -5.17
C ALA A 289 7.61 8.31 -4.65
N GLN A 290 7.91 8.15 -3.35
CA GLN A 290 8.19 6.85 -2.73
C GLN A 290 6.97 5.94 -2.74
N VAL A 291 5.80 6.45 -2.34
CA VAL A 291 4.53 5.69 -2.39
C VAL A 291 4.22 5.26 -3.83
N ARG A 292 4.32 6.20 -4.80
CA ARG A 292 4.11 5.89 -6.22
C ARG A 292 5.11 4.87 -6.77
N SER A 293 6.37 4.86 -6.31
CA SER A 293 7.36 3.86 -6.76
C SER A 293 7.08 2.48 -6.17
N ARG A 294 6.63 2.39 -4.91
CA ARG A 294 6.25 1.13 -4.28
C ARG A 294 5.01 0.48 -4.89
N GLU A 295 4.01 1.28 -5.26
CA GLU A 295 2.87 0.80 -6.04
C GLU A 295 3.32 0.17 -7.37
N ARG A 296 4.43 0.64 -7.95
CA ARG A 296 5.06 0.07 -9.16
C ARG A 296 5.94 -1.14 -8.89
N GLU A 297 6.48 -1.29 -7.67
CA GLU A 297 7.35 -2.39 -7.23
C GLU A 297 6.59 -3.53 -6.55
N LYS A 298 5.23 -3.54 -6.58
CA LYS A 298 4.45 -4.71 -6.14
C LYS A 298 5.08 -5.97 -6.73
N PRO A 299 5.30 -7.05 -5.95
CA PRO A 299 5.98 -8.24 -6.44
C PRO A 299 5.28 -8.68 -7.73
N GLN A 300 6.00 -8.61 -8.83
CA GLN A 300 5.53 -9.17 -10.09
C GLN A 300 5.29 -10.64 -9.80
N ARG A 301 4.03 -11.10 -9.87
CA ARG A 301 3.76 -12.52 -10.09
C ARG A 301 4.73 -12.98 -11.19
N PRO A 302 5.24 -14.23 -11.15
CA PRO A 302 6.05 -14.72 -12.25
C PRO A 302 5.35 -14.31 -13.54
N PRO A 303 6.06 -13.69 -14.51
CA PRO A 303 5.40 -13.03 -15.62
C PRO A 303 4.38 -13.99 -16.23
N ALA A 304 3.11 -13.61 -16.18
CA ALA A 304 2.04 -14.36 -16.81
C ALA A 304 2.41 -14.57 -18.26
N SER A 305 2.08 -15.70 -18.84
CA SER A 305 2.30 -15.95 -20.26
C SER A 305 1.53 -14.95 -21.13
N LEU A 306 0.44 -14.41 -20.58
CA LEU A 306 -0.45 -13.44 -21.20
C LEU A 306 -0.84 -12.34 -20.20
N GLY A 307 -0.64 -11.07 -20.54
CA GLY A 307 -1.12 -9.90 -19.80
C GLY A 307 -2.35 -9.30 -20.45
N VAL A 308 -3.13 -8.52 -19.68
CA VAL A 308 -4.26 -7.74 -20.21
C VAL A 308 -4.14 -6.29 -19.76
N VAL A 309 -4.38 -5.36 -20.70
CA VAL A 309 -4.55 -3.93 -20.42
C VAL A 309 -5.96 -3.52 -20.81
N ALA A 310 -6.71 -2.92 -19.91
CA ALA A 310 -8.07 -2.45 -20.14
C ALA A 310 -8.18 -0.93 -19.96
N ALA A 311 -8.76 -0.24 -20.94
CA ALA A 311 -9.14 1.15 -20.76
C ALA A 311 -10.49 1.21 -20.03
N SER A 312 -10.58 1.91 -18.89
CA SER A 312 -11.81 1.97 -18.11
C SER A 312 -11.93 3.27 -17.31
N ARG A 313 -13.17 3.65 -17.01
CA ARG A 313 -13.54 4.73 -16.08
C ARG A 313 -14.56 4.19 -15.06
N GLY A 314 -14.54 4.83 -13.89
CA GLY A 314 -15.37 4.41 -12.76
C GLY A 314 -14.57 3.52 -11.80
N LYS A 315 -14.69 3.83 -10.51
CA LYS A 315 -13.94 3.11 -9.46
C LYS A 315 -14.34 1.63 -9.39
N GLY A 316 -15.62 1.31 -9.54
CA GLY A 316 -16.12 -0.07 -9.53
C GLY A 316 -15.61 -0.85 -10.74
N ASN A 317 -15.69 -0.28 -11.94
CA ASN A 317 -15.20 -0.92 -13.16
C ASN A 317 -13.69 -1.20 -13.08
N ARG A 318 -12.90 -0.24 -12.57
CA ARG A 318 -11.46 -0.42 -12.35
C ARG A 318 -11.20 -1.61 -11.43
N ALA A 319 -11.87 -1.66 -10.28
CA ALA A 319 -11.71 -2.74 -9.31
C ALA A 319 -12.07 -4.11 -9.92
N LEU A 320 -13.13 -4.19 -10.73
CA LEU A 320 -13.52 -5.44 -11.39
C LEU A 320 -12.44 -5.92 -12.36
N PHE A 321 -11.89 -5.07 -13.23
CA PHE A 321 -10.80 -5.44 -14.14
C PHE A 321 -9.53 -5.85 -13.39
N GLU A 322 -9.14 -5.11 -12.36
CA GLU A 322 -7.97 -5.39 -11.54
C GLU A 322 -8.10 -6.74 -10.79
N GLN A 323 -9.29 -7.05 -10.25
CA GLN A 323 -9.58 -8.36 -9.63
C GLN A 323 -9.46 -9.52 -10.63
N MET A 324 -9.79 -9.28 -11.90
CA MET A 324 -9.62 -10.26 -12.96
C MET A 324 -8.19 -10.30 -13.53
N GLY A 325 -7.27 -9.50 -13.00
CA GLY A 325 -5.84 -9.52 -13.34
C GLY A 325 -5.42 -8.57 -14.47
N ALA A 326 -6.28 -7.66 -14.90
CA ALA A 326 -5.92 -6.66 -15.91
C ALA A 326 -5.19 -5.45 -15.29
N VAL A 327 -4.25 -4.87 -16.03
CA VAL A 327 -3.73 -3.52 -15.78
C VAL A 327 -4.74 -2.52 -16.35
N VAL A 328 -5.23 -1.59 -15.52
CA VAL A 328 -6.26 -0.65 -15.92
C VAL A 328 -5.68 0.74 -16.13
N ILE A 329 -5.93 1.30 -17.31
CA ILE A 329 -5.63 2.71 -17.61
C ILE A 329 -6.89 3.54 -17.62
N GLU A 330 -6.76 4.78 -17.18
CA GLU A 330 -7.87 5.72 -17.26
C GLU A 330 -8.12 6.12 -18.71
N GLY A 331 -9.34 5.88 -19.18
CA GLY A 331 -9.73 6.17 -20.55
C GLY A 331 -11.18 5.81 -20.83
N GLY A 332 -11.76 6.48 -21.79
CA GLY A 332 -13.16 6.27 -22.18
C GLY A 332 -13.70 7.45 -22.98
N GLN A 333 -15.02 7.58 -23.06
CA GLN A 333 -15.68 8.70 -23.74
C GLN A 333 -15.27 10.03 -23.12
N GLY A 334 -14.75 10.94 -23.97
CA GLY A 334 -14.30 12.28 -23.56
C GLY A 334 -12.81 12.42 -23.27
N GLU A 335 -12.12 11.32 -22.93
CA GLU A 335 -10.69 11.33 -22.62
C GLU A 335 -10.05 10.02 -23.10
N ASN A 336 -9.58 9.99 -24.35
CA ASN A 336 -8.91 8.83 -24.90
C ASN A 336 -7.46 8.79 -24.44
N PRO A 337 -6.96 7.64 -23.94
CA PRO A 337 -5.56 7.48 -23.61
C PRO A 337 -4.69 7.63 -24.85
N SER A 338 -3.51 8.19 -24.68
CA SER A 338 -2.53 8.27 -25.77
C SER A 338 -1.89 6.90 -26.04
N ALA A 339 -1.31 6.74 -27.22
CA ALA A 339 -0.52 5.54 -27.54
C ALA A 339 0.64 5.33 -26.54
N SER A 340 1.19 6.42 -25.99
CA SER A 340 2.23 6.37 -24.95
C SER A 340 1.71 5.84 -23.61
N ASP A 341 0.47 6.19 -23.22
CA ASP A 341 -0.14 5.69 -21.99
C ASP A 341 -0.44 4.19 -22.09
N LEU A 342 -1.00 3.76 -23.24
CA LEU A 342 -1.20 2.34 -23.54
C LEU A 342 0.12 1.57 -23.58
N ALA A 343 1.16 2.14 -24.19
CA ALA A 343 2.49 1.52 -24.27
C ALA A 343 3.11 1.31 -22.88
N ARG A 344 2.96 2.29 -21.99
CA ARG A 344 3.39 2.19 -20.59
C ARG A 344 2.64 1.06 -19.87
N ALA A 345 1.32 1.01 -19.97
CA ALA A 345 0.51 -0.03 -19.34
C ALA A 345 0.87 -1.44 -19.88
N VAL A 346 1.16 -1.58 -21.16
CA VAL A 346 1.68 -2.84 -21.73
C VAL A 346 2.98 -3.26 -21.05
N GLN A 347 3.92 -2.33 -20.86
CA GLN A 347 5.18 -2.62 -20.17
C GLN A 347 4.97 -2.98 -18.69
N GLU A 348 3.98 -2.36 -18.02
CA GLU A 348 3.62 -2.64 -16.62
C GLU A 348 3.12 -4.09 -16.42
N THR A 349 2.53 -4.74 -17.44
CA THR A 349 2.13 -6.15 -17.33
C THR A 349 3.31 -7.12 -17.17
N GLY A 350 4.49 -6.77 -17.67
CA GLY A 350 5.67 -7.65 -17.72
C GLY A 350 5.51 -8.91 -18.56
N ALA A 351 4.36 -9.13 -19.20
CA ALA A 351 4.05 -10.33 -19.98
C ALA A 351 4.67 -10.29 -21.39
N PRO A 352 5.06 -11.43 -21.97
CA PRO A 352 5.60 -11.51 -23.33
C PRO A 352 4.54 -11.29 -24.42
N VAL A 353 3.27 -11.51 -24.10
CA VAL A 353 2.10 -11.24 -24.95
C VAL A 353 1.09 -10.46 -24.15
N VAL A 354 0.50 -9.40 -24.71
CA VAL A 354 -0.46 -8.54 -24.01
C VAL A 354 -1.70 -8.32 -24.86
N VAL A 355 -2.86 -8.58 -24.27
CA VAL A 355 -4.17 -8.24 -24.83
C VAL A 355 -4.53 -6.81 -24.45
N LEU A 356 -5.01 -6.04 -25.41
CA LEU A 356 -5.54 -4.71 -25.23
C LEU A 356 -7.08 -4.74 -25.34
N LEU A 357 -7.78 -4.31 -24.31
CA LEU A 357 -9.22 -4.10 -24.26
C LEU A 357 -9.51 -2.59 -24.30
N PRO A 358 -9.76 -2.02 -25.48
CA PRO A 358 -9.96 -0.58 -25.62
C PRO A 358 -11.24 -0.07 -24.93
N ASN A 359 -12.27 -0.90 -24.84
CA ASN A 359 -13.57 -0.60 -24.24
C ASN A 359 -14.26 0.67 -24.81
N ASN A 360 -13.76 1.12 -25.93
CA ASN A 360 -14.29 2.24 -26.70
C ASN A 360 -13.78 2.14 -28.15
N LYS A 361 -14.69 2.20 -29.12
CA LYS A 361 -14.34 2.15 -30.56
C LYS A 361 -13.35 3.23 -31.01
N ASN A 362 -13.31 4.37 -30.33
CA ASN A 362 -12.38 5.46 -30.66
C ASN A 362 -10.95 5.17 -30.19
N ILE A 363 -10.75 4.22 -29.26
CA ILE A 363 -9.43 3.82 -28.73
C ILE A 363 -8.85 2.66 -29.57
N VAL A 364 -9.67 1.87 -30.24
CA VAL A 364 -9.23 0.71 -31.03
C VAL A 364 -8.09 1.06 -32.00
N PRO A 365 -8.17 2.12 -32.85
CA PRO A 365 -7.09 2.44 -33.77
C PRO A 365 -5.77 2.82 -33.07
N THR A 366 -5.86 3.42 -31.89
CA THR A 366 -4.67 3.76 -31.06
C THR A 366 -4.07 2.49 -30.47
N ALA A 367 -4.90 1.58 -29.96
CA ALA A 367 -4.47 0.31 -29.40
C ALA A 367 -3.74 -0.57 -30.44
N GLU A 368 -4.19 -0.60 -31.68
CA GLU A 368 -3.55 -1.34 -32.78
C GLU A 368 -2.12 -0.87 -33.07
N GLN A 369 -1.82 0.41 -32.82
CA GLN A 369 -0.50 0.98 -33.08
C GLN A 369 0.50 0.72 -31.95
N VAL A 370 0.05 0.31 -30.77
CA VAL A 370 0.90 0.18 -29.57
C VAL A 370 1.97 -0.90 -29.76
N GLY A 371 1.65 -2.01 -30.42
CA GLY A 371 2.58 -3.10 -30.65
C GLY A 371 3.88 -2.67 -31.36
N GLU A 372 3.80 -1.68 -32.25
CA GLU A 372 4.97 -1.12 -32.94
C GLU A 372 5.87 -0.27 -32.04
N LEU A 373 5.31 0.26 -30.94
CA LEU A 373 6.01 1.17 -30.03
C LEU A 373 6.75 0.44 -28.90
N VAL A 374 6.26 -0.74 -28.48
CA VAL A 374 6.74 -1.37 -27.22
C VAL A 374 7.66 -2.57 -27.42
N GLY A 375 7.76 -3.13 -28.63
CA GLY A 375 8.55 -4.34 -28.86
C GLY A 375 8.01 -5.61 -28.16
N VAL A 376 6.81 -5.54 -27.60
CA VAL A 376 6.06 -6.64 -26.99
C VAL A 376 4.94 -7.05 -27.94
N ARG A 377 4.68 -8.35 -28.05
CA ARG A 377 3.58 -8.84 -28.90
C ARG A 377 2.24 -8.41 -28.29
N THR A 378 1.52 -7.52 -28.97
CA THR A 378 0.19 -7.07 -28.55
C THR A 378 -0.91 -7.66 -29.44
N ARG A 379 -2.09 -7.89 -28.87
CA ARG A 379 -3.30 -8.33 -29.54
C ARG A 379 -4.45 -7.46 -29.08
N VAL A 380 -5.22 -6.92 -30.00
CA VAL A 380 -6.39 -6.08 -29.67
C VAL A 380 -7.64 -6.94 -29.76
N VAL A 381 -8.42 -7.02 -28.67
CA VAL A 381 -9.79 -7.50 -28.68
C VAL A 381 -10.68 -6.25 -28.75
N PRO A 382 -11.39 -6.01 -29.85
CA PRO A 382 -11.97 -4.70 -30.17
C PRO A 382 -13.27 -4.42 -29.38
N THR A 383 -13.19 -4.47 -28.06
CA THR A 383 -14.31 -4.15 -27.16
C THR A 383 -14.74 -2.69 -27.33
N ALA A 384 -16.05 -2.46 -27.47
CA ALA A 384 -16.61 -1.14 -27.75
C ALA A 384 -17.19 -0.44 -26.51
N SER A 385 -17.36 -1.16 -25.40
CA SER A 385 -17.86 -0.66 -24.11
C SER A 385 -17.15 -1.34 -22.95
N ILE A 386 -17.22 -0.73 -21.76
CA ILE A 386 -16.63 -1.28 -20.52
C ILE A 386 -17.33 -2.61 -20.19
N ALA A 387 -18.66 -2.69 -20.34
CA ALA A 387 -19.43 -3.90 -20.11
C ALA A 387 -18.96 -5.06 -21.01
N ALA A 388 -18.72 -4.79 -22.30
CA ALA A 388 -18.19 -5.79 -23.22
C ALA A 388 -16.77 -6.24 -22.81
N GLY A 389 -15.94 -5.32 -22.35
CA GLY A 389 -14.59 -5.64 -21.86
C GLY A 389 -14.62 -6.56 -20.64
N LEU A 390 -15.50 -6.30 -19.67
CA LEU A 390 -15.66 -7.15 -18.50
C LEU A 390 -16.17 -8.55 -18.86
N ALA A 391 -17.13 -8.66 -19.76
CA ALA A 391 -17.63 -9.95 -20.24
C ALA A 391 -16.54 -10.75 -20.96
N VAL A 392 -15.72 -10.10 -21.80
CA VAL A 392 -14.58 -10.74 -22.49
C VAL A 392 -13.53 -11.26 -21.50
N MET A 393 -13.36 -10.62 -20.33
CA MET A 393 -12.40 -11.07 -19.31
C MET A 393 -12.74 -12.46 -18.74
N VAL A 394 -13.96 -12.97 -18.93
CA VAL A 394 -14.33 -14.34 -18.51
C VAL A 394 -13.50 -15.39 -19.24
N GLY A 395 -13.13 -15.14 -20.50
CA GLY A 395 -12.26 -16.00 -21.28
C GLY A 395 -10.75 -15.81 -21.01
N TYR A 396 -10.37 -14.92 -20.07
CA TYR A 396 -8.97 -14.65 -19.78
C TYR A 396 -8.37 -15.68 -18.82
N ASP A 397 -7.28 -16.32 -19.25
CA ASP A 397 -6.42 -17.17 -18.44
C ASP A 397 -4.96 -16.70 -18.54
N ALA A 398 -4.41 -16.20 -17.45
CA ALA A 398 -3.06 -15.67 -17.36
C ALA A 398 -1.96 -16.73 -17.60
N GLU A 399 -2.26 -18.02 -17.34
CA GLU A 399 -1.36 -19.16 -17.48
C GLU A 399 -1.62 -19.96 -18.78
N GLY A 400 -2.72 -19.66 -19.47
CA GLY A 400 -3.13 -20.32 -20.70
C GLY A 400 -2.16 -20.10 -21.87
N GLU A 401 -2.37 -20.87 -22.94
CA GLU A 401 -1.63 -20.66 -24.18
C GLU A 401 -2.11 -19.36 -24.85
N PRO A 402 -1.23 -18.35 -25.05
CA PRO A 402 -1.65 -17.00 -25.40
C PRO A 402 -2.54 -16.87 -26.64
N ASP A 403 -2.22 -17.62 -27.72
CA ASP A 403 -3.02 -17.52 -28.96
C ASP A 403 -4.42 -18.14 -28.78
N GLY A 404 -4.52 -19.25 -28.03
CA GLY A 404 -5.79 -19.89 -27.73
C GLY A 404 -6.70 -19.02 -26.86
N VAL A 405 -6.14 -18.42 -25.80
CA VAL A 405 -6.91 -17.50 -24.92
C VAL A 405 -7.38 -16.27 -25.70
N VAL A 406 -6.53 -15.69 -26.54
CA VAL A 406 -6.92 -14.53 -27.38
C VAL A 406 -8.02 -14.89 -28.37
N GLU A 407 -7.99 -16.09 -28.97
CA GLU A 407 -9.06 -16.57 -29.86
C GLU A 407 -10.38 -16.71 -29.10
N GLU A 408 -10.38 -17.30 -27.90
CA GLU A 408 -11.56 -17.40 -27.04
C GLU A 408 -12.12 -16.02 -26.67
N MET A 409 -11.26 -15.09 -26.24
CA MET A 409 -11.67 -13.72 -25.95
C MET A 409 -12.28 -13.01 -27.18
N LEU A 410 -11.75 -13.26 -28.38
CA LEU A 410 -12.31 -12.73 -29.63
C LEU A 410 -13.66 -13.36 -29.99
N GLU A 411 -13.84 -14.67 -29.76
CA GLU A 411 -15.11 -15.35 -29.97
C GLU A 411 -16.19 -14.81 -29.03
N ILE A 412 -15.86 -14.66 -27.74
CA ILE A 412 -16.75 -14.04 -26.75
C ILE A 412 -17.10 -12.62 -27.22
N CYS A 413 -16.11 -11.79 -27.54
CA CYS A 413 -16.35 -10.41 -28.01
C CYS A 413 -17.29 -10.35 -29.23
N GLY A 414 -17.18 -11.31 -30.12
CA GLY A 414 -18.02 -11.41 -31.32
C GLY A 414 -19.47 -11.84 -31.05
N SER A 415 -19.73 -12.55 -29.96
CA SER A 415 -21.06 -13.02 -29.56
C SER A 415 -21.83 -12.05 -28.69
N LEU A 416 -21.12 -11.12 -27.99
CA LEU A 416 -21.73 -10.20 -27.03
C LEU A 416 -22.63 -9.16 -27.68
N ARG A 417 -23.73 -8.86 -26.98
CA ARG A 417 -24.64 -7.77 -27.30
C ARG A 417 -24.53 -6.69 -26.23
N ALA A 418 -23.62 -5.73 -26.48
CA ALA A 418 -23.41 -4.61 -25.58
C ALA A 418 -24.39 -3.49 -25.89
N ALA A 419 -25.08 -3.02 -24.87
CA ALA A 419 -26.00 -1.89 -24.91
C ALA A 419 -25.61 -0.82 -23.90
N GLU A 420 -25.85 0.44 -24.23
CA GLU A 420 -25.52 1.56 -23.37
C GLU A 420 -26.56 2.67 -23.49
N VAL A 421 -26.87 3.31 -22.35
CA VAL A 421 -27.77 4.47 -22.31
C VAL A 421 -26.97 5.67 -21.86
N THR A 422 -27.14 6.80 -22.57
CA THR A 422 -26.56 8.09 -22.23
C THR A 422 -27.57 9.21 -22.44
N VAL A 423 -27.23 10.43 -22.03
CA VAL A 423 -28.10 11.60 -22.17
C VAL A 423 -27.59 12.49 -23.30
N SER A 424 -28.50 12.97 -24.17
CA SER A 424 -28.16 13.94 -25.20
C SER A 424 -27.88 15.33 -24.59
N VAL A 425 -26.69 15.86 -24.83
CA VAL A 425 -26.27 17.17 -24.30
C VAL A 425 -26.69 18.36 -25.21
N ARG A 426 -27.32 18.07 -26.34
CA ARG A 426 -27.82 19.09 -27.32
C ARG A 426 -28.79 18.47 -28.30
N ASP A 427 -29.57 19.30 -28.94
CA ASP A 427 -30.36 18.84 -30.08
C ASP A 427 -29.46 18.29 -31.19
N ALA A 428 -29.76 17.10 -31.64
CA ALA A 428 -28.97 16.40 -32.65
C ALA A 428 -29.89 15.61 -33.60
N ARG A 429 -29.34 15.21 -34.75
CA ARG A 429 -29.97 14.25 -35.65
C ARG A 429 -29.01 13.11 -35.89
N ILE A 430 -29.42 11.90 -35.54
CA ILE A 430 -28.62 10.68 -35.70
C ILE A 430 -29.37 9.75 -36.69
N GLY A 431 -28.83 9.65 -37.89
CA GLY A 431 -29.54 9.01 -38.99
C GLY A 431 -30.83 9.76 -39.33
N ASP A 432 -31.96 9.05 -39.29
CA ASP A 432 -33.28 9.62 -39.56
C ASP A 432 -34.04 10.04 -38.31
N ARG A 433 -33.46 9.88 -37.09
CA ARG A 433 -34.10 10.22 -35.83
C ARG A 433 -33.66 11.60 -35.32
N GLU A 434 -34.62 12.39 -34.87
CA GLU A 434 -34.37 13.63 -34.12
C GLU A 434 -34.12 13.23 -32.64
N VAL A 435 -33.09 13.81 -32.03
CA VAL A 435 -32.69 13.57 -30.66
C VAL A 435 -32.68 14.90 -29.92
N PRO A 436 -33.71 15.22 -29.12
CA PRO A 436 -33.75 16.44 -28.34
C PRO A 436 -32.66 16.49 -27.26
N GLU A 437 -32.25 17.70 -26.87
CA GLU A 437 -31.42 17.89 -25.68
C GLU A 437 -32.13 17.36 -24.44
N GLY A 438 -31.39 16.59 -23.59
CA GLY A 438 -31.92 15.97 -22.40
C GLY A 438 -32.60 14.60 -22.61
N ALA A 439 -32.83 14.16 -23.85
CA ALA A 439 -33.37 12.84 -24.13
C ALA A 439 -32.37 11.74 -23.77
N PHE A 440 -32.89 10.64 -23.27
CA PHE A 440 -32.10 9.40 -23.05
C PHE A 440 -32.00 8.63 -24.35
N ILE A 441 -30.73 8.40 -24.76
CA ILE A 441 -30.44 7.70 -26.01
C ILE A 441 -29.81 6.36 -25.72
N GLY A 442 -30.42 5.30 -26.29
CA GLY A 442 -29.97 3.92 -26.12
C GLY A 442 -29.30 3.40 -27.39
N PHE A 443 -28.10 2.88 -27.23
CA PHE A 443 -27.34 2.21 -28.30
C PHE A 443 -27.25 0.71 -28.04
N LEU A 444 -27.39 -0.11 -29.07
CA LEU A 444 -27.11 -1.54 -29.06
C LEU A 444 -26.08 -1.82 -30.15
N ALA A 445 -24.95 -2.41 -29.78
CA ALA A 445 -23.81 -2.65 -30.68
C ALA A 445 -23.37 -1.39 -31.47
N GLY A 446 -23.61 -0.21 -30.89
CA GLY A 446 -23.31 1.10 -31.46
C GLY A 446 -24.33 1.64 -32.44
N GLU A 447 -25.44 0.97 -32.68
CA GLU A 447 -26.60 1.48 -33.41
C GLU A 447 -27.60 2.16 -32.48
N LEU A 448 -28.16 3.30 -32.88
CA LEU A 448 -29.19 4.01 -32.12
C LEU A 448 -30.52 3.25 -32.17
N ILE A 449 -30.93 2.69 -31.02
CA ILE A 449 -32.17 1.91 -30.89
C ILE A 449 -33.27 2.69 -30.19
N ALA A 450 -32.93 3.46 -29.14
CA ALA A 450 -33.91 4.18 -28.33
C ALA A 450 -33.64 5.70 -28.30
N VAL A 451 -34.70 6.49 -28.26
CA VAL A 451 -34.70 7.92 -27.93
C VAL A 451 -35.95 8.15 -27.10
N GLU A 452 -35.76 8.28 -25.77
CA GLU A 452 -36.85 8.28 -24.80
C GLU A 452 -36.76 9.48 -23.83
N GLU A 453 -37.86 9.77 -23.14
CA GLU A 453 -37.89 10.83 -22.14
C GLU A 453 -37.27 10.44 -20.80
N THR A 454 -37.24 9.15 -20.48
CA THR A 454 -36.71 8.62 -19.22
C THR A 454 -35.64 7.55 -19.42
N LEU A 455 -34.74 7.44 -18.44
CA LEU A 455 -33.69 6.42 -18.42
C LEU A 455 -34.29 5.01 -18.46
N THR A 456 -35.32 4.76 -17.65
CA THR A 456 -35.97 3.46 -17.54
C THR A 456 -36.58 3.03 -18.88
N GLU A 457 -37.28 3.93 -19.59
CA GLU A 457 -37.85 3.62 -20.91
C GLU A 457 -36.75 3.27 -21.93
N ALA A 458 -35.65 4.04 -21.96
CA ALA A 458 -34.54 3.77 -22.87
C ALA A 458 -33.88 2.40 -22.56
N ALA A 459 -33.65 2.10 -21.28
CA ALA A 459 -33.09 0.83 -20.85
C ALA A 459 -34.01 -0.35 -21.18
N LEU A 460 -35.31 -0.20 -20.98
CA LEU A 460 -36.32 -1.22 -21.31
C LEU A 460 -36.42 -1.53 -22.81
N VAL A 461 -36.32 -0.50 -23.65
CA VAL A 461 -36.30 -0.71 -25.12
C VAL A 461 -35.09 -1.57 -25.51
N LEU A 462 -33.91 -1.32 -24.90
CA LEU A 462 -32.71 -2.10 -25.14
C LEU A 462 -32.85 -3.53 -24.58
N ALA A 463 -33.30 -3.66 -23.32
CA ALA A 463 -33.51 -4.98 -22.67
C ALA A 463 -34.50 -5.85 -23.47
N ARG A 464 -35.66 -5.30 -23.89
CA ARG A 464 -36.60 -6.00 -24.74
C ARG A 464 -36.00 -6.48 -26.06
N LYS A 465 -35.11 -5.69 -26.62
CA LYS A 465 -34.45 -6.03 -27.88
C LYS A 465 -33.52 -7.23 -27.71
N VAL A 466 -32.69 -7.24 -26.67
CA VAL A 466 -31.73 -8.34 -26.43
C VAL A 466 -32.43 -9.62 -25.96
N VAL A 467 -33.42 -9.53 -25.10
CA VAL A 467 -34.27 -10.67 -24.68
C VAL A 467 -35.03 -11.26 -25.86
N GLY A 468 -35.63 -10.39 -26.71
CA GLY A 468 -36.32 -10.83 -27.93
C GLY A 468 -35.41 -11.50 -28.96
N GLU A 469 -34.11 -11.37 -28.83
CA GLU A 469 -33.07 -12.04 -29.64
C GLU A 469 -32.51 -13.31 -28.94
N GLY A 470 -33.07 -13.70 -27.77
CA GLY A 470 -32.78 -14.94 -27.08
C GLY A 470 -31.66 -14.83 -26.02
N ALA A 471 -31.48 -13.68 -25.41
CA ALA A 471 -30.56 -13.53 -24.28
C ALA A 471 -31.24 -14.08 -23.00
N ASP A 472 -30.56 -14.96 -22.28
CA ASP A 472 -30.99 -15.56 -21.02
C ASP A 472 -30.32 -14.90 -19.81
N PHE A 473 -29.19 -14.18 -20.02
CA PHE A 473 -28.44 -13.50 -19.00
C PHE A 473 -28.13 -12.05 -19.37
N LEU A 474 -28.29 -11.13 -18.42
CA LEU A 474 -28.05 -9.70 -18.59
C LEU A 474 -27.19 -9.14 -17.45
N THR A 475 -25.97 -8.75 -17.75
CA THR A 475 -25.14 -7.96 -16.81
C THR A 475 -25.41 -6.48 -16.99
N LEU A 476 -25.75 -5.78 -15.90
CA LEU A 476 -25.98 -4.35 -15.85
C LEU A 476 -24.90 -3.66 -15.02
N LEU A 477 -24.20 -2.70 -15.63
CA LEU A 477 -23.23 -1.82 -14.94
C LEU A 477 -23.91 -0.51 -14.58
N LYS A 478 -24.02 -0.22 -13.28
CA LYS A 478 -24.56 1.01 -12.74
C LYS A 478 -23.53 2.12 -12.82
N GLY A 479 -23.89 3.24 -13.46
CA GLY A 479 -23.09 4.46 -13.51
C GLY A 479 -23.24 5.32 -12.26
N GLU A 480 -22.40 6.36 -12.15
CA GLU A 480 -22.38 7.26 -10.98
C GLU A 480 -23.65 8.09 -10.80
N ASP A 481 -24.35 8.39 -11.90
CA ASP A 481 -25.57 9.24 -11.91
C ASP A 481 -26.88 8.45 -11.71
N LEU A 482 -26.83 7.12 -11.56
CA LEU A 482 -28.03 6.29 -11.37
C LEU A 482 -28.30 6.05 -9.87
N SER A 483 -29.44 6.56 -9.39
CA SER A 483 -29.87 6.33 -8.00
C SER A 483 -30.38 4.90 -7.76
N GLU A 484 -30.34 4.46 -6.49
CA GLU A 484 -30.87 3.13 -6.11
C GLU A 484 -32.36 2.96 -6.38
N ASP A 485 -33.14 4.03 -6.18
CA ASP A 485 -34.60 3.99 -6.41
C ASP A 485 -34.91 3.84 -7.91
N GLU A 486 -34.19 4.55 -8.78
CA GLU A 486 -34.34 4.43 -10.23
C GLU A 486 -33.87 3.05 -10.74
N LEU A 487 -32.74 2.55 -10.19
CA LEU A 487 -32.25 1.21 -10.49
C LEU A 487 -33.29 0.15 -10.10
N GLY A 488 -33.84 0.25 -8.88
CA GLY A 488 -34.87 -0.69 -8.41
C GLY A 488 -36.10 -0.73 -9.31
N ALA A 489 -36.62 0.46 -9.69
CA ALA A 489 -37.77 0.55 -10.61
C ALA A 489 -37.46 -0.05 -12.00
N MET A 490 -36.25 0.21 -12.52
CA MET A 490 -35.80 -0.33 -13.80
C MET A 490 -35.69 -1.87 -13.76
N LEU A 491 -35.15 -2.43 -12.69
CA LEU A 491 -34.99 -3.87 -12.52
C LEU A 491 -36.32 -4.59 -12.42
N GLU A 492 -37.30 -4.01 -11.69
CA GLU A 492 -38.65 -4.58 -11.62
C GLU A 492 -39.30 -4.72 -13.01
N GLU A 493 -39.11 -3.70 -13.87
CA GLU A 493 -39.67 -3.75 -15.22
C GLU A 493 -38.86 -4.67 -16.16
N ILE A 494 -37.54 -4.78 -16.01
CA ILE A 494 -36.70 -5.71 -16.80
C ILE A 494 -37.04 -7.14 -16.46
N HIS A 495 -37.15 -7.50 -15.17
CA HIS A 495 -37.59 -8.84 -14.75
C HIS A 495 -39.02 -9.20 -15.22
N GLY A 496 -39.85 -8.19 -15.44
CA GLY A 496 -41.19 -8.38 -16.04
C GLY A 496 -41.19 -8.73 -17.54
N LEU A 497 -40.05 -8.66 -18.22
CA LEU A 497 -39.93 -8.98 -19.65
C LEU A 497 -39.89 -10.47 -19.91
N ASP A 498 -39.18 -11.23 -19.06
CA ASP A 498 -39.07 -12.70 -19.12
C ASP A 498 -38.83 -13.23 -17.70
N GLU A 499 -39.59 -14.26 -17.29
CA GLU A 499 -39.48 -14.88 -15.96
C GLU A 499 -38.20 -15.70 -15.80
N ASP A 500 -37.57 -16.13 -16.88
CA ASP A 500 -36.34 -16.91 -16.91
C ASP A 500 -35.09 -16.06 -17.10
N LEU A 501 -35.20 -14.72 -17.31
CA LEU A 501 -34.09 -13.82 -17.48
C LEU A 501 -33.32 -13.62 -16.16
N GLU A 502 -32.07 -14.02 -16.14
CA GLU A 502 -31.15 -13.70 -15.04
C GLU A 502 -30.53 -12.32 -15.24
N VAL A 503 -30.65 -11.44 -14.22
CA VAL A 503 -30.07 -10.08 -14.25
C VAL A 503 -29.06 -9.91 -13.13
N GLU A 504 -27.81 -9.65 -13.49
CA GLU A 504 -26.75 -9.33 -12.55
C GLU A 504 -26.44 -7.84 -12.58
N VAL A 505 -26.41 -7.17 -11.41
CA VAL A 505 -26.04 -5.77 -11.28
C VAL A 505 -24.65 -5.65 -10.69
N ARG A 506 -23.80 -4.82 -11.31
CA ARG A 506 -22.47 -4.48 -10.83
C ARG A 506 -22.32 -2.97 -10.67
N GLU A 507 -21.72 -2.54 -9.57
CA GLU A 507 -21.38 -1.13 -9.33
C GLU A 507 -20.19 -0.73 -10.20
N GLY A 508 -20.46 -0.04 -11.31
CA GLY A 508 -19.43 0.39 -12.25
C GLY A 508 -18.85 1.76 -11.90
N GLY A 509 -19.74 2.71 -11.54
CA GLY A 509 -19.39 4.09 -11.24
C GLY A 509 -18.83 4.87 -12.45
N GLN A 510 -19.14 4.44 -13.67
CA GLN A 510 -18.74 5.15 -14.88
C GLN A 510 -19.55 6.44 -15.05
N PRO A 511 -18.90 7.56 -15.48
CA PRO A 511 -19.59 8.79 -15.85
C PRO A 511 -20.22 8.68 -17.23
N LEU A 512 -21.16 9.56 -17.55
CA LEU A 512 -21.81 9.74 -18.86
C LEU A 512 -22.77 8.61 -19.30
N TYR A 513 -22.62 7.42 -18.75
CA TYR A 513 -23.48 6.27 -19.02
C TYR A 513 -24.13 5.81 -17.72
N PRO A 514 -25.34 6.30 -17.39
CA PRO A 514 -26.06 5.83 -16.21
C PRO A 514 -26.22 4.31 -16.18
N VAL A 515 -26.34 3.69 -17.36
CA VAL A 515 -26.45 2.25 -17.51
C VAL A 515 -25.67 1.75 -18.72
N GLN A 516 -24.88 0.73 -18.52
CA GLN A 516 -24.37 -0.13 -19.59
C GLN A 516 -24.85 -1.57 -19.33
N MET A 517 -25.15 -2.29 -20.38
CA MET A 517 -25.63 -3.67 -20.32
C MET A 517 -24.86 -4.55 -21.29
N VAL A 518 -24.70 -5.79 -20.93
CA VAL A 518 -24.20 -6.84 -21.81
C VAL A 518 -25.14 -8.03 -21.68
N ALA A 519 -25.56 -8.56 -22.80
CA ALA A 519 -26.42 -9.72 -22.88
C ALA A 519 -25.68 -10.90 -23.54
N GLU A 520 -25.87 -12.08 -22.97
CA GLU A 520 -25.33 -13.36 -23.40
C GLU A 520 -26.44 -14.33 -23.81
#